data_d2c71b486752dec3c97dcfe0fcc59a0d
#
_entry.id   d2c71b486752dec3c97dcfe0fcc59a0d
#
_cell.length_a   1.000
_cell.length_b   1.000
_cell.length_c   1.000
_cell.angle_alpha   90.00
_cell.angle_beta   90.00
_cell.angle_gamma   90.00
#
_symmetry.space_group_name_H-M   'P 1'
#
loop_
_entity.id
_entity.type
_entity.pdbx_description
1 polymer ?
#
loop_
_entity_poly.entity_id
_entity_poly.type
_entity_poly.pdbx_seq_one_letter_code
_entity_poly.pdbx_strand_id
1 'polypeptide(L)'
;MIRRPRPRRLLTALATAAAVGPASPATVTAAAAPRPIYAPGTSVSQLQSTQVMVADRTSGTKGTWARYSWNGSRWVRVNANAAAVFGRGGVVPSAQRRQGTSTTPAGTFSLVHAFGVGNPGTRMPYRRVTRCSWWIQHPGQRDYNRWRESCSVPASVARSSERLQSYVDSGLYRQAVVIRYNYTTPNRSGAHSGAEIFLHYARSYTGGCVGIDSMSELTATVRWLDPARKPVIVVKA
;
A
#
# COMPACT_ATOMS: atom_id res chain seq x y z
N MET A 1 -11.48 3.52 -103.59
CA MET A 1 -10.14 3.39 -102.96
C MET A 1 -10.39 2.59 -101.62
N ILE A 2 -10.06 1.34 -101.63
CA ILE A 2 -10.35 0.38 -100.53
C ILE A 2 -9.06 0.22 -99.72
N ARG A 3 -9.05 0.64 -98.49
CA ARG A 3 -7.91 0.44 -97.59
C ARG A 3 -7.99 -0.95 -96.95
N ARG A 4 -6.96 -1.76 -97.08
CA ARG A 4 -6.77 -3.07 -96.48
C ARG A 4 -6.35 -2.94 -94.97
N PRO A 5 -6.85 -3.75 -94.04
CA PRO A 5 -6.38 -3.74 -92.66
C PRO A 5 -5.07 -4.51 -92.45
N ARG A 6 -4.20 -3.99 -91.60
CA ARG A 6 -2.94 -4.61 -91.13
C ARG A 6 -3.17 -5.70 -90.10
N PRO A 7 -2.39 -6.78 -90.08
CA PRO A 7 -2.52 -7.84 -89.14
C PRO A 7 -1.96 -7.42 -87.74
N ARG A 8 -2.73 -7.71 -86.69
CA ARG A 8 -2.29 -7.58 -85.30
C ARG A 8 -1.36 -8.74 -84.93
N ARG A 9 -0.13 -8.42 -84.46
CA ARG A 9 0.77 -9.41 -83.81
C ARG A 9 0.27 -9.73 -82.42
N LEU A 10 0.01 -11.00 -82.08
CA LEU A 10 -0.17 -11.51 -80.76
C LEU A 10 1.22 -11.59 -80.10
N LEU A 11 1.38 -10.88 -78.98
CA LEU A 11 2.49 -11.06 -78.09
C LEU A 11 2.03 -12.10 -77.06
N THR A 12 2.66 -13.27 -77.09
CA THR A 12 2.48 -14.30 -76.04
C THR A 12 3.34 -13.93 -74.83
N ALA A 13 2.70 -13.54 -73.71
CA ALA A 13 3.39 -13.30 -72.43
C ALA A 13 3.60 -14.65 -71.76
N LEU A 14 4.87 -15.05 -71.58
CA LEU A 14 5.20 -16.13 -70.64
C LEU A 14 5.02 -15.68 -69.20
N ALA A 15 4.08 -16.28 -68.50
CA ALA A 15 3.94 -16.09 -67.07
C ALA A 15 4.87 -17.05 -66.33
N THR A 16 5.92 -16.50 -65.70
CA THR A 16 6.77 -17.24 -64.76
C THR A 16 6.03 -17.35 -63.45
N ALA A 17 5.58 -18.54 -63.09
CA ALA A 17 5.04 -18.85 -61.77
C ALA A 17 6.18 -18.93 -60.73
N ALA A 18 6.27 -17.93 -59.86
CA ALA A 18 7.16 -18.03 -58.69
C ALA A 18 6.53 -18.98 -57.66
N ALA A 19 7.22 -20.07 -57.34
CA ALA A 19 6.82 -20.99 -56.30
C ALA A 19 7.03 -20.33 -54.90
N VAL A 20 5.94 -20.01 -54.23
CA VAL A 20 5.95 -19.59 -52.83
C VAL A 20 6.13 -20.86 -51.96
N GLY A 21 7.34 -21.06 -51.44
CA GLY A 21 7.61 -22.12 -50.48
C GLY A 21 6.82 -21.93 -49.19
N PRO A 22 6.47 -23.01 -48.47
CA PRO A 22 5.74 -22.90 -47.22
C PRO A 22 6.58 -22.15 -46.17
N ALA A 23 6.07 -21.05 -45.64
CA ALA A 23 6.66 -20.32 -44.52
C ALA A 23 6.59 -21.22 -43.28
N SER A 24 7.74 -21.60 -42.71
CA SER A 24 7.79 -22.32 -41.45
C SER A 24 7.17 -21.47 -40.33
N PRO A 25 6.28 -22.01 -39.51
CA PRO A 25 5.73 -21.26 -38.39
C PRO A 25 6.84 -20.91 -37.40
N ALA A 26 7.03 -19.62 -37.14
CA ALA A 26 7.93 -19.15 -36.09
C ALA A 26 7.41 -19.64 -34.73
N THR A 27 8.15 -20.52 -34.08
CA THR A 27 7.85 -20.98 -32.72
C THR A 27 8.08 -19.79 -31.78
N VAL A 28 6.99 -19.17 -31.34
CA VAL A 28 7.02 -18.17 -30.28
C VAL A 28 7.30 -18.92 -28.96
N THR A 29 8.55 -18.90 -28.53
CA THR A 29 8.90 -19.42 -27.21
C THR A 29 8.27 -18.51 -26.16
N ALA A 30 7.26 -19.03 -25.43
CA ALA A 30 6.66 -18.32 -24.33
C ALA A 30 7.75 -18.03 -23.28
N ALA A 31 7.94 -16.74 -22.94
CA ALA A 31 8.86 -16.36 -21.88
C ALA A 31 8.43 -17.01 -20.57
N ALA A 32 9.37 -17.64 -19.86
CA ALA A 32 9.08 -18.23 -18.56
C ALA A 32 8.53 -17.17 -17.59
N ALA A 33 7.49 -17.51 -16.84
CA ALA A 33 6.92 -16.62 -15.84
C ALA A 33 7.99 -16.17 -14.83
N PRO A 34 8.01 -14.90 -14.43
CA PRO A 34 9.02 -14.40 -13.50
C PRO A 34 8.90 -15.11 -12.15
N ARG A 35 10.04 -15.54 -11.61
CA ARG A 35 10.10 -16.21 -10.31
C ARG A 35 9.92 -15.22 -9.16
N PRO A 36 9.19 -15.58 -8.08
CA PRO A 36 9.05 -14.73 -6.91
C PRO A 36 10.39 -14.60 -6.16
N ILE A 37 10.76 -13.36 -5.83
CA ILE A 37 11.90 -13.02 -4.95
C ILE A 37 11.31 -12.23 -3.78
N TYR A 38 11.42 -12.77 -2.57
CA TYR A 38 10.75 -12.23 -1.39
C TYR A 38 11.56 -11.12 -0.73
N ALA A 39 10.87 -10.12 -0.19
CA ALA A 39 11.48 -9.10 0.65
C ALA A 39 12.02 -9.74 1.94
N PRO A 40 13.21 -9.32 2.43
CA PRO A 40 13.87 -9.95 3.57
C PRO A 40 12.96 -10.13 4.78
N GLY A 41 12.90 -11.37 5.29
CA GLY A 41 12.10 -11.73 6.46
C GLY A 41 10.57 -11.70 6.25
N THR A 42 10.09 -11.72 5.00
CA THR A 42 8.66 -11.69 4.68
C THR A 42 8.27 -12.75 3.64
N SER A 43 6.96 -12.95 3.46
CA SER A 43 6.37 -13.71 2.35
C SER A 43 5.91 -12.84 1.17
N VAL A 44 6.28 -11.55 1.16
CA VAL A 44 5.89 -10.62 0.09
C VAL A 44 6.95 -10.63 -1.01
N SER A 45 6.57 -11.03 -2.22
CA SER A 45 7.45 -11.02 -3.39
C SER A 45 7.34 -9.71 -4.17
N GLN A 46 8.34 -9.43 -5.03
CA GLN A 46 8.34 -8.29 -5.96
C GLN A 46 7.16 -8.31 -6.95
N LEU A 47 6.54 -9.48 -7.15
CA LEU A 47 5.34 -9.61 -8.00
C LEU A 47 4.08 -9.05 -7.33
N GLN A 48 4.05 -9.01 -6.00
CA GLN A 48 2.94 -8.50 -5.19
C GLN A 48 3.12 -7.02 -4.86
N SER A 49 4.33 -6.62 -4.49
CA SER A 49 4.70 -5.26 -4.08
C SER A 49 6.15 -5.00 -4.44
N THR A 50 6.51 -3.75 -4.72
CA THR A 50 7.90 -3.32 -4.89
C THR A 50 8.33 -2.31 -3.82
N GLN A 51 7.48 -2.09 -2.81
CA GLN A 51 7.76 -1.31 -1.59
C GLN A 51 7.22 -2.05 -0.37
N VAL A 52 8.11 -2.57 0.47
CA VAL A 52 7.74 -3.34 1.67
C VAL A 52 8.30 -2.67 2.91
N MET A 53 7.44 -2.41 3.88
CA MET A 53 7.81 -2.02 5.24
C MET A 53 7.68 -3.23 6.15
N VAL A 54 8.63 -3.39 7.08
CA VAL A 54 8.62 -4.47 8.08
C VAL A 54 8.73 -3.85 9.46
N ALA A 55 7.73 -4.10 10.28
CA ALA A 55 7.72 -3.81 11.71
C ALA A 55 7.73 -5.15 12.45
N ASP A 56 8.86 -5.52 13.03
CA ASP A 56 9.11 -6.82 13.65
C ASP A 56 9.29 -6.64 15.16
N ARG A 57 8.34 -7.19 15.95
CA ARG A 57 8.37 -7.05 17.40
C ARG A 57 9.50 -7.91 17.98
N THR A 58 10.30 -7.31 18.85
CA THR A 58 11.38 -8.02 19.56
C THR A 58 10.99 -8.31 21.03
N SER A 59 10.43 -7.32 21.73
CA SER A 59 9.96 -7.51 23.11
C SER A 59 9.01 -6.38 23.52
N GLY A 60 8.05 -6.68 24.40
CA GLY A 60 7.11 -5.69 24.93
C GLY A 60 6.42 -4.90 23.79
N THR A 61 6.61 -3.58 23.78
CA THR A 61 6.09 -2.66 22.77
C THR A 61 7.13 -2.20 21.76
N LYS A 62 8.31 -2.83 21.72
CA LYS A 62 9.44 -2.43 20.88
C LYS A 62 9.78 -3.49 19.84
N GLY A 63 10.38 -3.05 18.74
CA GLY A 63 10.85 -3.91 17.68
C GLY A 63 11.72 -3.20 16.65
N THR A 64 12.08 -3.91 15.60
CA THR A 64 12.87 -3.37 14.50
C THR A 64 11.98 -2.79 13.41
N TRP A 65 12.50 -1.77 12.74
CA TRP A 65 11.89 -1.14 11.58
C TRP A 65 12.78 -1.29 10.35
N ALA A 66 12.19 -1.69 9.22
CA ALA A 66 12.87 -1.74 7.93
C ALA A 66 11.97 -1.33 6.78
N ARG A 67 12.53 -0.67 5.76
CA ARG A 67 11.89 -0.41 4.47
C ARG A 67 12.73 -1.01 3.35
N TYR A 68 12.08 -1.69 2.42
CA TYR A 68 12.73 -2.31 1.27
C TYR A 68 12.11 -1.82 -0.03
N SER A 69 12.96 -1.46 -0.99
CA SER A 69 12.60 -1.19 -2.38
C SER A 69 13.10 -2.31 -3.28
N TRP A 70 12.27 -2.78 -4.19
CA TRP A 70 12.71 -3.57 -5.33
C TRP A 70 13.32 -2.65 -6.39
N ASN A 71 14.55 -2.92 -6.82
CA ASN A 71 15.28 -2.10 -7.80
C ASN A 71 15.29 -2.67 -9.23
N GLY A 72 14.49 -3.73 -9.48
CA GLY A 72 14.46 -4.47 -10.76
C GLY A 72 15.18 -5.81 -10.71
N SER A 73 16.13 -6.00 -9.77
CA SER A 73 16.92 -7.23 -9.64
C SER A 73 16.97 -7.79 -8.21
N ARG A 74 16.94 -6.94 -7.20
CA ARG A 74 17.03 -7.33 -5.78
C ARG A 74 16.30 -6.35 -4.87
N TRP A 75 16.01 -6.80 -3.66
CA TRP A 75 15.54 -5.94 -2.58
C TRP A 75 16.69 -5.14 -1.98
N VAL A 76 16.49 -3.84 -1.82
CA VAL A 76 17.44 -2.92 -1.20
C VAL A 76 16.80 -2.29 0.03
N ARG A 77 17.46 -2.36 1.18
CA ARG A 77 17.04 -1.63 2.38
C ARG A 77 17.30 -0.14 2.19
N VAL A 78 16.26 0.69 2.50
CA VAL A 78 16.28 2.13 2.19
C VAL A 78 15.94 3.03 3.39
N ASN A 79 15.85 2.47 4.60
CA ASN A 79 15.57 3.23 5.82
C ASN A 79 16.84 3.61 6.60
N ALA A 80 16.75 4.71 7.36
CA ALA A 80 17.69 5.02 8.44
C ALA A 80 17.43 4.14 9.67
N ASN A 81 18.31 4.21 10.67
CA ASN A 81 18.11 3.52 11.94
C ASN A 81 16.92 4.13 12.68
N ALA A 82 15.92 3.29 12.95
CA ALA A 82 14.75 3.61 13.75
C ALA A 82 14.18 2.31 14.33
N ALA A 83 13.47 2.42 15.45
CA ALA A 83 12.75 1.29 16.04
C ALA A 83 11.27 1.35 15.70
N ALA A 84 10.65 0.18 15.58
CA ALA A 84 9.20 0.04 15.56
C ALA A 84 8.65 0.09 16.98
N VAL A 85 7.45 0.67 17.12
CA VAL A 85 6.71 0.79 18.38
C VAL A 85 5.32 0.24 18.17
N PHE A 86 4.84 -0.56 19.12
CA PHE A 86 3.56 -1.26 19.02
C PHE A 86 2.57 -0.87 20.12
N GLY A 87 1.38 -1.39 20.01
CA GLY A 87 0.33 -1.21 21.00
C GLY A 87 0.74 -1.65 22.40
N ARG A 88 0.23 -0.97 23.43
CA ARG A 88 0.49 -1.32 24.85
C ARG A 88 0.17 -2.78 25.13
N GLY A 89 -0.85 -3.35 24.48
CA GLY A 89 -1.22 -4.76 24.58
C GLY A 89 -0.34 -5.73 23.77
N GLY A 90 0.75 -5.23 23.13
CA GLY A 90 1.63 -6.02 22.28
C GLY A 90 1.08 -6.24 20.87
N VAL A 91 1.62 -7.25 20.20
CA VAL A 91 1.22 -7.66 18.85
C VAL A 91 0.51 -9.00 18.92
N VAL A 92 -0.64 -9.11 18.27
CA VAL A 92 -1.45 -10.34 18.23
C VAL A 92 -1.82 -10.68 16.78
N PRO A 93 -2.10 -11.94 16.45
CA PRO A 93 -2.64 -12.31 15.14
C PRO A 93 -3.85 -11.43 14.77
N SER A 94 -3.91 -10.92 13.54
CA SER A 94 -4.97 -9.99 13.12
C SER A 94 -6.38 -10.54 13.35
N ALA A 95 -6.57 -11.86 13.20
CA ALA A 95 -7.83 -12.55 13.46
C ALA A 95 -8.25 -12.53 14.95
N GLN A 96 -7.34 -12.29 15.86
CA GLN A 96 -7.61 -12.27 17.33
C GLN A 96 -7.75 -10.84 17.87
N ARG A 97 -7.32 -9.83 17.13
CA ARG A 97 -7.39 -8.44 17.58
C ARG A 97 -8.84 -8.01 17.86
N ARG A 98 -9.04 -7.27 18.93
CA ARG A 98 -10.34 -6.69 19.33
C ARG A 98 -10.21 -5.20 19.59
N GLN A 99 -11.29 -4.46 19.36
CA GLN A 99 -11.32 -3.04 19.73
C GLN A 99 -11.13 -2.86 21.24
N GLY A 100 -10.43 -1.79 21.64
CA GLY A 100 -10.19 -1.45 23.04
C GLY A 100 -9.06 -2.21 23.73
N THR A 101 -8.43 -3.20 23.08
CA THR A 101 -7.34 -4.02 23.69
C THR A 101 -5.96 -3.36 23.60
N SER A 102 -5.82 -2.26 22.88
CA SER A 102 -4.54 -1.61 22.59
C SER A 102 -3.51 -2.56 21.96
N THR A 103 -3.95 -3.62 21.28
CA THR A 103 -3.07 -4.55 20.57
C THR A 103 -2.87 -4.15 19.11
N THR A 104 -1.66 -4.34 18.59
CA THR A 104 -1.33 -4.16 17.17
C THR A 104 -1.61 -5.46 16.41
N PRO A 105 -2.35 -5.43 15.29
CA PRO A 105 -2.59 -6.63 14.49
C PRO A 105 -1.34 -7.05 13.73
N ALA A 106 -0.91 -8.31 13.88
CA ALA A 106 0.09 -8.93 13.02
C ALA A 106 -0.50 -9.31 11.67
N GLY A 107 0.28 -9.19 10.60
CA GLY A 107 -0.12 -9.55 9.25
C GLY A 107 0.52 -8.66 8.19
N THR A 108 0.10 -8.87 6.94
CA THR A 108 0.51 -8.05 5.79
C THR A 108 -0.68 -7.19 5.35
N PHE A 109 -0.47 -5.88 5.33
CA PHE A 109 -1.54 -4.92 5.02
C PHE A 109 -1.10 -3.95 3.93
N SER A 110 -2.01 -3.65 3.00
CA SER A 110 -1.85 -2.51 2.11
C SER A 110 -2.15 -1.20 2.86
N LEU A 111 -1.87 -0.07 2.21
CA LEU A 111 -2.11 1.27 2.75
C LEU A 111 -3.30 1.93 2.05
N VAL A 112 -3.92 2.91 2.70
CA VAL A 112 -5.09 3.61 2.17
C VAL A 112 -4.73 5.01 1.68
N HIS A 113 -4.31 5.87 2.59
CA HIS A 113 -3.86 7.25 2.34
C HIS A 113 -2.95 7.72 3.47
N ALA A 114 -2.16 8.73 3.20
CA ALA A 114 -1.41 9.45 4.22
C ALA A 114 -2.20 10.67 4.70
N PHE A 115 -1.86 11.16 5.89
CA PHE A 115 -2.43 12.39 6.45
C PHE A 115 -1.48 13.08 7.43
N GLY A 116 -1.80 14.31 7.82
CA GLY A 116 -1.02 15.08 8.79
C GLY A 116 -1.12 16.58 8.56
N VAL A 117 -0.07 17.33 8.95
CA VAL A 117 -0.04 18.81 8.87
C VAL A 117 0.14 19.35 7.45
N GLY A 118 0.72 18.57 6.55
CA GLY A 118 0.96 18.92 5.16
C GLY A 118 1.68 17.79 4.43
N ASN A 119 1.45 17.67 3.12
CA ASN A 119 2.05 16.63 2.29
C ASN A 119 3.58 16.82 2.22
N PRO A 120 4.39 15.85 2.71
CA PRO A 120 5.84 15.94 2.66
C PRO A 120 6.44 15.61 1.28
N GLY A 121 5.61 15.46 0.25
CA GLY A 121 6.00 15.04 -1.12
C GLY A 121 5.71 13.57 -1.41
N THR A 122 4.73 12.96 -0.72
CA THR A 122 4.27 11.60 -1.04
C THR A 122 3.42 11.58 -2.32
N ARG A 123 3.48 10.46 -3.05
CA ARG A 123 2.56 10.14 -4.14
C ARG A 123 1.28 9.47 -3.67
N MET A 124 1.21 9.05 -2.40
CA MET A 124 -0.04 8.55 -1.81
C MET A 124 -1.11 9.65 -1.80
N PRO A 125 -2.40 9.30 -1.91
CA PRO A 125 -3.46 10.23 -1.56
C PRO A 125 -3.18 10.81 -0.17
N TYR A 126 -3.28 12.14 -0.02
CA TYR A 126 -2.94 12.81 1.21
C TYR A 126 -4.10 13.68 1.72
N ARG A 127 -4.40 13.60 3.02
CA ARG A 127 -5.38 14.44 3.69
C ARG A 127 -4.70 15.36 4.72
N ARG A 128 -4.89 16.65 4.59
CA ARG A 128 -4.48 17.60 5.63
C ARG A 128 -5.46 17.51 6.78
N VAL A 129 -4.94 17.39 8.01
CA VAL A 129 -5.74 17.46 9.22
C VAL A 129 -6.19 18.90 9.47
N THR A 130 -7.45 19.06 9.83
CA THR A 130 -8.07 20.30 10.26
C THR A 130 -8.67 20.13 11.66
N ARG A 131 -9.12 21.23 12.28
CA ARG A 131 -9.84 21.17 13.56
C ARG A 131 -11.14 20.35 13.52
N CYS A 132 -11.66 20.03 12.32
CA CYS A 132 -12.89 19.30 12.08
C CYS A 132 -12.66 17.87 11.62
N SER A 133 -11.39 17.42 11.57
CA SER A 133 -11.02 16.09 11.13
C SER A 133 -11.10 15.06 12.27
N TRP A 134 -11.82 13.98 12.02
CA TRP A 134 -12.06 12.87 12.94
C TRP A 134 -11.76 11.54 12.31
N TRP A 135 -11.37 10.58 13.14
CA TRP A 135 -11.43 9.17 12.80
C TRP A 135 -12.51 8.51 13.65
N ILE A 136 -13.53 7.97 12.98
CA ILE A 136 -14.71 7.46 13.69
C ILE A 136 -14.48 6.03 14.15
N GLN A 137 -14.52 5.84 15.48
CA GLN A 137 -14.37 4.54 16.13
C GLN A 137 -15.67 4.04 16.80
N HIS A 138 -16.74 4.85 16.78
CA HIS A 138 -18.02 4.44 17.38
C HIS A 138 -18.68 3.37 16.52
N PRO A 139 -18.89 2.12 17.02
CA PRO A 139 -19.37 0.99 16.21
C PRO A 139 -20.74 1.21 15.57
N GLY A 140 -21.62 2.03 16.19
CA GLY A 140 -22.94 2.37 15.65
C GLY A 140 -22.95 3.31 14.44
N GLN A 141 -21.81 3.88 14.05
CA GLN A 141 -21.75 4.83 12.94
C GLN A 141 -21.53 4.13 11.59
N ARG A 142 -22.19 4.62 10.52
CA ARG A 142 -22.01 4.09 9.16
C ARG A 142 -20.56 4.15 8.70
N ASP A 143 -19.87 5.22 9.06
CA ASP A 143 -18.47 5.50 8.74
C ASP A 143 -17.50 5.02 9.85
N TYR A 144 -17.88 3.99 10.60
CA TYR A 144 -16.95 3.32 11.50
C TYR A 144 -15.65 2.93 10.79
N ASN A 145 -14.52 3.21 11.42
CA ASN A 145 -13.17 3.05 10.90
C ASN A 145 -12.92 3.87 9.61
N ARG A 146 -13.43 5.11 9.58
CA ARG A 146 -13.27 6.05 8.47
C ARG A 146 -12.96 7.45 8.96
N TRP A 147 -12.38 8.22 8.06
CA TRP A 147 -12.24 9.66 8.20
C TRP A 147 -13.59 10.34 8.06
N ARG A 148 -13.90 11.25 8.98
CA ARG A 148 -15.00 12.20 8.88
C ARG A 148 -14.46 13.63 8.97
N GLU A 149 -14.91 14.47 8.06
CA GLU A 149 -14.67 15.91 8.16
C GLU A 149 -15.97 16.57 8.63
N SER A 150 -16.01 16.98 9.90
CA SER A 150 -17.18 17.61 10.51
C SER A 150 -16.78 18.43 11.73
N CYS A 151 -17.15 19.69 11.76
CA CYS A 151 -16.97 20.54 12.94
C CYS A 151 -18.01 20.28 14.04
N SER A 152 -19.06 19.51 13.73
CA SER A 152 -20.11 19.13 14.67
C SER A 152 -20.24 17.62 14.70
N VAL A 153 -19.66 16.98 15.71
CA VAL A 153 -19.78 15.54 15.96
C VAL A 153 -20.51 15.34 17.27
N PRO A 154 -21.60 14.54 17.31
CA PRO A 154 -22.34 14.28 18.55
C PRO A 154 -21.42 13.78 19.68
N ALA A 155 -21.63 14.25 20.89
CA ALA A 155 -20.79 13.92 22.04
C ALA A 155 -20.67 12.40 22.30
N SER A 156 -21.74 11.62 22.04
CA SER A 156 -21.72 10.16 22.12
C SER A 156 -20.74 9.50 21.15
N VAL A 157 -20.60 10.05 19.94
CA VAL A 157 -19.67 9.58 18.92
C VAL A 157 -18.25 10.08 19.20
N ALA A 158 -18.13 11.36 19.58
CA ALA A 158 -16.85 12.01 19.84
C ALA A 158 -16.07 11.32 20.98
N ARG A 159 -16.75 10.86 22.04
CA ARG A 159 -16.12 10.17 23.20
C ARG A 159 -15.40 8.87 22.82
N SER A 160 -15.81 8.20 21.76
CA SER A 160 -15.21 6.95 21.29
C SER A 160 -14.50 7.09 19.94
N SER A 161 -14.22 8.32 19.51
CA SER A 161 -13.57 8.61 18.23
C SER A 161 -12.37 9.54 18.44
N GLU A 162 -11.41 9.52 17.52
CA GLU A 162 -10.26 10.42 17.63
C GLU A 162 -10.48 11.73 16.87
N ARG A 163 -10.35 12.86 17.59
CA ARG A 163 -10.19 14.16 16.99
C ARG A 163 -8.73 14.30 16.53
N LEU A 164 -8.48 14.16 15.22
CA LEU A 164 -7.12 14.03 14.68
C LEU A 164 -6.25 15.26 14.96
N GLN A 165 -6.84 16.45 15.03
CA GLN A 165 -6.11 17.68 15.38
C GLN A 165 -5.40 17.57 16.73
N SER A 166 -6.02 16.96 17.75
CA SER A 166 -5.40 16.82 19.08
C SER A 166 -4.10 15.99 19.02
N TYR A 167 -4.04 14.99 18.15
CA TYR A 167 -2.84 14.17 17.94
C TYR A 167 -1.80 14.88 17.06
N VAL A 168 -2.22 15.75 16.17
CA VAL A 168 -1.31 16.67 15.46
C VAL A 168 -0.65 17.62 16.45
N ASP A 169 -1.44 18.22 17.34
CA ASP A 169 -0.97 19.17 18.35
C ASP A 169 0.01 18.53 19.34
N SER A 170 -0.22 17.26 19.69
CA SER A 170 0.72 16.46 20.51
C SER A 170 1.97 15.98 19.75
N GLY A 171 2.04 16.21 18.43
CA GLY A 171 3.16 15.82 17.58
C GLY A 171 3.08 14.39 17.03
N LEU A 172 2.12 13.56 17.47
CA LEU A 172 2.01 12.15 17.06
C LEU A 172 1.60 11.99 15.59
N TYR A 173 0.67 12.82 15.12
CA TYR A 173 0.13 12.74 13.75
C TYR A 173 0.59 13.91 12.86
N ARG A 174 1.83 14.43 13.09
CA ARG A 174 2.43 15.37 12.13
C ARG A 174 2.52 14.76 10.73
N GLN A 175 2.77 13.44 10.68
CA GLN A 175 2.63 12.57 9.51
C GLN A 175 2.06 11.24 9.99
N ALA A 176 1.14 10.66 9.23
CA ALA A 176 0.62 9.31 9.47
C ALA A 176 0.14 8.66 8.17
N VAL A 177 0.00 7.34 8.19
CA VAL A 177 -0.50 6.54 7.07
C VAL A 177 -1.53 5.55 7.58
N VAL A 178 -2.69 5.48 6.94
CA VAL A 178 -3.75 4.53 7.27
C VAL A 178 -3.37 3.13 6.78
N ILE A 179 -3.19 2.21 7.71
CA ILE A 179 -3.00 0.77 7.44
C ILE A 179 -4.37 0.14 7.19
N ARG A 180 -4.50 -0.65 6.11
CA ARG A 180 -5.79 -1.25 5.69
C ARG A 180 -6.17 -2.46 6.56
N TYR A 181 -6.09 -2.32 7.87
CA TYR A 181 -6.65 -3.30 8.80
C TYR A 181 -8.13 -3.00 9.06
N ASN A 182 -8.98 -4.03 9.00
CA ASN A 182 -10.42 -3.91 9.26
C ASN A 182 -11.08 -2.70 8.55
N TYR A 183 -10.65 -2.42 7.31
CA TYR A 183 -11.03 -1.20 6.60
C TYR A 183 -12.10 -1.44 5.55
N THR A 184 -11.97 -2.40 4.64
CA THR A 184 -12.86 -2.54 3.47
C THR A 184 -14.31 -2.82 3.89
N THR A 185 -14.51 -3.84 4.71
CA THR A 185 -15.80 -4.20 5.33
C THR A 185 -15.58 -4.30 6.84
N PRO A 186 -15.72 -3.19 7.60
CA PRO A 186 -15.30 -3.18 8.98
C PRO A 186 -16.15 -4.07 9.87
N ASN A 187 -15.51 -5.03 10.56
CA ASN A 187 -16.09 -5.72 11.70
C ASN A 187 -16.06 -4.80 12.92
N ARG A 188 -17.20 -4.64 13.58
CA ARG A 188 -17.41 -3.64 14.66
C ARG A 188 -17.27 -4.20 16.06
N SER A 189 -17.25 -5.53 16.20
CA SER A 189 -17.22 -6.20 17.50
C SER A 189 -16.54 -7.56 17.42
N GLY A 190 -16.13 -8.09 18.58
CA GLY A 190 -15.52 -9.41 18.67
C GLY A 190 -14.11 -9.50 18.09
N ALA A 191 -13.71 -10.69 17.71
CA ALA A 191 -12.42 -10.97 17.10
C ALA A 191 -12.31 -10.34 15.71
N HIS A 192 -11.10 -10.02 15.26
CA HIS A 192 -10.82 -9.31 14.00
C HIS A 192 -11.54 -7.95 13.91
N SER A 193 -11.69 -7.25 15.04
CA SER A 193 -12.36 -5.95 15.09
C SER A 193 -11.40 -4.82 15.49
N GLY A 194 -11.92 -3.62 15.47
CA GLY A 194 -11.23 -2.41 15.88
C GLY A 194 -10.91 -1.49 14.72
N ALA A 195 -10.84 -0.23 15.03
CA ALA A 195 -10.57 0.87 14.13
C ALA A 195 -9.16 1.41 14.34
N GLU A 196 -8.74 2.33 13.46
CA GLU A 196 -7.64 3.25 13.70
C GLU A 196 -6.28 2.59 13.86
N ILE A 197 -5.91 1.78 12.87
CA ILE A 197 -4.55 1.26 12.80
C ILE A 197 -3.76 2.09 11.78
N PHE A 198 -2.86 2.93 12.31
CA PHE A 198 -2.03 3.83 11.54
C PHE A 198 -0.55 3.51 11.70
N LEU A 199 0.25 3.94 10.76
CA LEU A 199 1.68 4.15 10.90
C LEU A 199 1.90 5.61 11.27
N HIS A 200 2.52 5.90 12.43
CA HIS A 200 2.75 7.27 12.90
C HIS A 200 4.00 7.35 13.81
N TYR A 201 4.31 8.52 14.34
CA TYR A 201 5.40 8.70 15.30
C TYR A 201 4.97 8.21 16.70
N ALA A 202 5.83 7.42 17.36
CA ALA A 202 5.62 7.03 18.75
C ALA A 202 6.96 6.66 19.43
N ARG A 203 7.13 6.98 20.71
CA ARG A 203 8.36 6.70 21.48
C ARG A 203 8.30 5.47 22.35
N SER A 204 7.17 5.17 22.98
CA SER A 204 7.05 4.13 24.00
C SER A 204 6.04 3.04 23.68
N TYR A 205 4.80 3.41 23.38
CA TYR A 205 3.71 2.53 22.97
C TYR A 205 2.65 3.30 22.20
N THR A 206 1.73 2.56 21.57
CA THR A 206 0.55 3.12 20.86
C THR A 206 -0.75 2.55 21.45
N GLY A 207 -1.89 3.04 20.97
CA GLY A 207 -3.21 2.45 21.25
C GLY A 207 -3.54 1.19 20.41
N GLY A 208 -2.60 0.71 19.60
CA GLY A 208 -2.75 -0.41 18.65
C GLY A 208 -2.13 -0.14 17.28
N CYS A 209 -1.75 1.09 17.01
CA CYS A 209 -1.05 1.50 15.79
C CYS A 209 0.38 0.91 15.71
N VAL A 210 1.01 1.05 14.56
CA VAL A 210 2.45 0.86 14.38
C VAL A 210 3.13 2.23 14.48
N GLY A 211 4.06 2.38 15.40
CA GLY A 211 4.87 3.57 15.56
C GLY A 211 6.26 3.43 14.93
N ILE A 212 6.86 4.57 14.58
CA ILE A 212 8.29 4.72 14.33
C ILE A 212 8.81 5.74 15.33
N ASP A 213 9.89 5.44 16.05
CA ASP A 213 10.44 6.32 17.11
C ASP A 213 11.26 7.49 16.57
N SER A 214 11.37 7.63 15.26
CA SER A 214 12.05 8.71 14.55
C SER A 214 11.08 9.46 13.62
N MET A 215 10.86 10.75 13.89
CA MET A 215 10.02 11.61 13.03
C MET A 215 10.64 11.81 11.65
N SER A 216 11.96 11.90 11.56
CA SER A 216 12.65 12.04 10.26
C SER A 216 12.49 10.78 9.41
N GLU A 217 12.61 9.59 10.01
CA GLU A 217 12.38 8.32 9.31
C GLU A 217 10.91 8.17 8.91
N LEU A 218 9.95 8.54 9.77
CA LEU A 218 8.53 8.54 9.41
C LEU A 218 8.26 9.45 8.21
N THR A 219 8.79 10.67 8.23
CA THR A 219 8.63 11.64 7.13
C THR A 219 9.25 11.11 5.83
N ALA A 220 10.44 10.51 5.92
CA ALA A 220 11.10 9.86 4.78
C ALA A 220 10.30 8.67 4.28
N THR A 221 9.69 7.89 5.18
CA THR A 221 8.79 6.78 4.85
C THR A 221 7.57 7.29 4.07
N VAL A 222 6.86 8.30 4.60
CA VAL A 222 5.67 8.86 3.93
C VAL A 222 6.02 9.41 2.56
N ARG A 223 7.12 10.14 2.41
CA ARG A 223 7.61 10.65 1.12
C ARG A 223 7.92 9.55 0.12
N TRP A 224 8.50 8.44 0.59
CA TRP A 224 8.92 7.31 -0.23
C TRP A 224 7.74 6.50 -0.80
N LEU A 225 6.56 6.52 -0.15
CA LEU A 225 5.40 5.73 -0.56
C LEU A 225 4.87 6.15 -1.93
N ASP A 226 4.64 5.15 -2.78
CA ASP A 226 4.11 5.30 -4.14
C ASP A 226 3.04 4.23 -4.41
N PRO A 227 1.77 4.58 -4.64
CA PRO A 227 0.69 3.62 -4.93
C PRO A 227 0.97 2.71 -6.14
N ALA A 228 1.68 3.23 -7.17
CA ALA A 228 2.05 2.43 -8.35
C ALA A 228 2.95 1.25 -8.01
N ARG A 229 3.66 1.33 -6.87
CA ARG A 229 4.53 0.29 -6.33
C ARG A 229 3.83 -0.66 -5.37
N LYS A 230 2.51 -0.50 -5.17
CA LYS A 230 1.66 -1.32 -4.30
C LYS A 230 2.24 -1.50 -2.88
N PRO A 231 2.55 -0.41 -2.15
CA PRO A 231 3.24 -0.49 -0.86
C PRO A 231 2.45 -1.32 0.16
N VAL A 232 3.16 -2.14 0.91
CA VAL A 232 2.61 -2.93 2.01
C VAL A 232 3.44 -2.78 3.28
N ILE A 233 2.78 -2.97 4.42
CA ILE A 233 3.44 -3.13 5.72
C ILE A 233 3.23 -4.55 6.23
N VAL A 234 4.31 -5.18 6.66
CA VAL A 234 4.33 -6.49 7.33
C VAL A 234 4.58 -6.24 8.81
N VAL A 235 3.61 -6.59 9.64
CA VAL A 235 3.70 -6.52 11.10
C VAL A 235 3.90 -7.93 11.63
N LYS A 236 4.97 -8.15 12.40
CA LYS A 236 5.34 -9.45 12.97
C LYS A 236 5.27 -9.41 14.50
N ALA A 237 4.90 -10.56 15.11
CA ALA A 237 4.79 -10.76 16.55
C ALA A 237 6.04 -11.43 17.13
#